data_d2af231fa6d86c5e278d32b06ef83e83
#
_entry.id   d2af231fa6d86c5e278d32b06ef83e83
#
_cell.length_a   1.000
_cell.length_b   1.000
_cell.length_c   1.000
_cell.angle_alpha   90.00
_cell.angle_beta   90.00
_cell.angle_gamma   90.00
#
_symmetry.space_group_name_H-M   'P 1'
#
loop_
_entity.id
_entity.type
_entity.pdbx_description
1 polymer ?
#
loop_
_entity_poly.entity_id
_entity_poly.type
_entity_poly.pdbx_seq_one_letter_code
_entity_poly.pdbx_strand_id
1 'polypeptide(L)'
;MLLNNIRKAGVACTLALALGSTAAQAANPSAAAHPAVKRAFELPPSADLQYDLSARQRGLSLKGDATVAWRAGDGKYDLHVESRVAILGTLLDNRSQGAIDEFGLAPVEFSEKRLRKDPTSITFDRGEKVMSFSEGDKTYPLKGGEQDRVSITWQLAAVARAAGDKFKPGSEWPFFVAGRTSAEAWTFKVVKREKVKTGLGQVDAVLVSREALPDSRDQNIEVWLAPQHEWYPVKIRFTEGDKETIEQTLKSIAKP
;
A
#
# COMPACT_ATOMS: atom_id res chain seq x y z
N MET A 1 38.78 -5.67 75.42
CA MET A 1 38.25 -6.84 76.26
C MET A 1 37.66 -7.82 75.31
N LEU A 2 38.44 -8.80 74.97
CA LEU A 2 38.16 -10.22 75.18
C LEU A 2 37.01 -10.75 74.28
N LEU A 3 37.27 -11.56 73.42
CA LEU A 3 37.63 -12.96 73.21
C LEU A 3 36.65 -13.65 72.29
N ASN A 4 37.16 -14.19 71.22
CA ASN A 4 37.22 -15.65 70.92
C ASN A 4 35.91 -16.28 70.46
N ASN A 5 35.83 -17.01 69.45
CA ASN A 5 36.60 -18.07 68.81
C ASN A 5 35.70 -18.87 67.85
N ILE A 6 36.33 -19.40 66.83
CA ILE A 6 36.32 -20.80 66.35
C ILE A 6 35.30 -21.18 65.26
N ARG A 7 35.87 -21.34 64.07
CA ARG A 7 35.79 -22.46 63.08
C ARG A 7 34.47 -23.20 62.88
N LYS A 8 34.03 -23.25 61.61
CA LYS A 8 33.99 -24.54 60.90
C LYS A 8 33.81 -24.32 59.41
N ALA A 9 34.60 -25.03 58.62
CA ALA A 9 34.57 -25.13 57.18
C ALA A 9 33.29 -25.81 56.68
N GLY A 10 32.72 -25.28 55.65
CA GLY A 10 31.66 -25.92 54.87
C GLY A 10 31.82 -25.53 53.40
N VAL A 11 32.38 -26.44 52.61
CA VAL A 11 32.45 -26.38 51.18
C VAL A 11 31.02 -26.53 50.65
N ALA A 12 30.46 -25.47 50.10
CA ALA A 12 29.21 -25.53 49.32
C ALA A 12 29.53 -25.23 47.86
N CYS A 13 29.49 -26.27 47.05
CA CYS A 13 29.47 -26.17 45.60
C CYS A 13 28.20 -25.42 45.16
N THR A 14 28.33 -24.19 44.75
CA THR A 14 27.24 -23.46 44.08
C THR A 14 27.28 -23.78 42.57
N LEU A 15 26.37 -24.63 42.15
CA LEU A 15 26.02 -24.83 40.74
C LEU A 15 25.38 -23.54 40.23
N ALA A 16 26.11 -22.76 39.44
CA ALA A 16 25.53 -21.63 38.71
C ALA A 16 24.71 -22.18 37.54
N LEU A 17 23.39 -22.25 37.69
CA LEU A 17 22.48 -22.38 36.55
C LEU A 17 22.49 -21.06 35.75
N ALA A 18 23.18 -21.08 34.62
CA ALA A 18 23.02 -20.05 33.60
C ALA A 18 21.63 -20.20 32.97
N LEU A 19 20.66 -19.42 33.46
CA LEU A 19 19.39 -19.19 32.81
C LEU A 19 19.67 -18.34 31.57
N GLY A 20 19.85 -18.99 30.41
CA GLY A 20 19.84 -18.36 29.12
C GLY A 20 18.47 -17.78 28.87
N SER A 21 18.31 -16.47 29.10
CA SER A 21 17.15 -15.71 28.64
C SER A 21 17.18 -15.67 27.13
N THR A 22 16.50 -16.60 26.48
CA THR A 22 16.12 -16.43 25.08
C THR A 22 15.13 -15.26 25.03
N ALA A 23 15.62 -14.10 24.65
CA ALA A 23 14.74 -12.99 24.26
C ALA A 23 13.89 -13.51 23.09
N ALA A 24 12.66 -13.92 23.40
CA ALA A 24 11.67 -14.14 22.37
C ALA A 24 11.45 -12.79 21.69
N GLN A 25 12.03 -12.64 20.50
CA GLN A 25 11.70 -11.53 19.62
C GLN A 25 10.19 -11.61 19.37
N ALA A 26 9.45 -10.66 19.90
CA ALA A 26 8.03 -10.56 19.65
C ALA A 26 7.86 -10.39 18.12
N ALA A 27 7.41 -11.44 17.46
CA ALA A 27 7.09 -11.40 16.04
C ALA A 27 6.09 -10.26 15.83
N ASN A 28 6.40 -9.33 14.93
CA ASN A 28 5.49 -8.24 14.57
C ASN A 28 4.18 -8.88 14.10
N PRO A 29 3.03 -8.69 14.78
CA PRO A 29 1.77 -9.38 14.46
C PRO A 29 1.31 -9.11 13.00
N SER A 30 1.69 -7.96 12.43
CA SER A 30 1.43 -7.64 11.03
C SER A 30 2.21 -8.53 10.04
N ALA A 31 3.42 -8.97 10.38
CA ALA A 31 4.20 -9.86 9.52
C ALA A 31 3.62 -11.29 9.46
N ALA A 32 2.91 -11.71 10.51
CA ALA A 32 2.24 -13.02 10.56
C ALA A 32 1.01 -13.11 9.62
N ALA A 33 0.42 -11.96 9.26
CA ALA A 33 -0.80 -11.87 8.44
C ALA A 33 -0.53 -11.68 6.94
N HIS A 34 0.72 -11.81 6.47
CA HIS A 34 1.07 -11.63 5.06
C HIS A 34 0.37 -12.69 4.18
N PRO A 35 -0.59 -12.31 3.31
CA PRO A 35 -1.42 -13.28 2.60
C PRO A 35 -0.68 -14.05 1.50
N ALA A 36 0.37 -13.50 0.88
CA ALA A 36 1.18 -14.12 -0.19
C ALA A 36 0.34 -14.96 -1.19
N VAL A 37 -0.76 -14.39 -1.69
CA VAL A 37 -1.73 -15.15 -2.51
C VAL A 37 -1.41 -14.94 -3.99
N LYS A 38 -1.02 -16.02 -4.66
CA LYS A 38 -0.87 -16.04 -6.12
C LYS A 38 -2.24 -16.07 -6.79
N ARG A 39 -2.46 -15.17 -7.77
CA ARG A 39 -3.71 -15.04 -8.51
C ARG A 39 -3.43 -14.84 -9.99
N ALA A 40 -4.41 -15.19 -10.82
CA ALA A 40 -4.43 -14.74 -12.21
C ALA A 40 -4.51 -13.20 -12.24
N PHE A 41 -3.78 -12.60 -13.15
CA PHE A 41 -3.78 -11.17 -13.41
C PHE A 41 -3.62 -10.90 -14.90
N GLU A 42 -4.14 -9.76 -15.35
CA GLU A 42 -3.96 -9.25 -16.70
C GLU A 42 -3.76 -7.74 -16.59
N LEU A 43 -2.57 -7.25 -16.88
CA LEU A 43 -2.26 -5.84 -16.71
C LEU A 43 -3.05 -4.99 -17.71
N PRO A 44 -3.61 -3.84 -17.27
CA PRO A 44 -4.13 -2.84 -18.18
C PRO A 44 -3.04 -2.37 -19.15
N PRO A 45 -3.35 -2.02 -20.41
CA PRO A 45 -2.40 -1.41 -21.33
C PRO A 45 -1.73 -0.17 -20.75
N SER A 46 -0.55 0.19 -21.27
CA SER A 46 0.10 1.46 -20.90
C SER A 46 -0.75 2.66 -21.28
N ALA A 47 -0.83 3.67 -20.41
CA ALA A 47 -1.68 4.84 -20.62
C ALA A 47 -1.19 6.04 -19.80
N ASP A 48 -1.57 7.23 -20.25
CA ASP A 48 -1.52 8.47 -19.49
C ASP A 48 -2.95 8.88 -19.10
N LEU A 49 -3.21 8.94 -17.79
CA LEU A 49 -4.52 9.30 -17.26
C LEU A 49 -4.44 10.66 -16.58
N GLN A 50 -5.44 11.50 -16.84
CA GLN A 50 -5.60 12.79 -16.17
C GLN A 50 -6.86 12.75 -15.32
N TYR A 51 -6.79 13.33 -14.12
CA TYR A 51 -7.89 13.39 -13.17
C TYR A 51 -8.14 14.82 -12.70
N ASP A 52 -9.40 15.16 -12.52
CA ASP A 52 -9.79 16.29 -11.69
C ASP A 52 -9.64 15.89 -10.23
N LEU A 53 -8.90 16.68 -9.46
CA LEU A 53 -8.68 16.48 -8.03
C LEU A 53 -9.59 17.42 -7.24
N SER A 54 -10.28 16.91 -6.24
CA SER A 54 -10.95 17.69 -5.22
C SER A 54 -10.55 17.19 -3.84
N ALA A 55 -10.19 18.10 -2.95
CA ALA A 55 -9.85 17.77 -1.58
C ALA A 55 -10.67 18.63 -0.62
N ARG A 56 -11.17 18.01 0.44
CA ARG A 56 -11.76 18.71 1.59
C ARG A 56 -10.93 18.38 2.80
N GLN A 57 -10.32 19.38 3.39
CA GLN A 57 -9.45 19.22 4.55
C GLN A 57 -9.61 20.41 5.49
N ARG A 58 -9.90 20.15 6.77
CA ARG A 58 -10.06 21.17 7.83
C ARG A 58 -11.03 22.31 7.44
N GLY A 59 -12.13 21.96 6.78
CA GLY A 59 -13.14 22.92 6.31
C GLY A 59 -12.78 23.67 5.02
N LEU A 60 -11.60 23.48 4.48
CA LEU A 60 -11.18 24.06 3.20
C LEU A 60 -11.47 23.08 2.05
N SER A 61 -11.91 23.66 0.92
CA SER A 61 -12.07 22.91 -0.33
C SER A 61 -11.00 23.35 -1.32
N LEU A 62 -10.20 22.39 -1.78
CA LEU A 62 -9.14 22.61 -2.78
C LEU A 62 -9.51 21.86 -4.05
N LYS A 63 -9.18 22.47 -5.20
CA LYS A 63 -9.29 21.85 -6.52
C LYS A 63 -7.93 21.82 -7.18
N GLY A 64 -7.69 20.79 -7.96
CA GLY A 64 -6.44 20.59 -8.67
C GLY A 64 -6.57 19.52 -9.74
N ASP A 65 -5.45 19.04 -10.17
CA ASP A 65 -5.31 17.98 -11.16
C ASP A 65 -4.41 16.89 -10.62
N ALA A 66 -4.62 15.65 -11.06
CA ALA A 66 -3.67 14.59 -10.88
C ALA A 66 -3.38 13.92 -12.23
N THR A 67 -2.16 13.47 -12.41
CA THR A 67 -1.71 12.74 -13.59
C THR A 67 -1.15 11.40 -13.17
N VAL A 68 -1.41 10.38 -13.98
CA VAL A 68 -0.86 9.04 -13.82
C VAL A 68 -0.24 8.62 -15.13
N ALA A 69 1.07 8.40 -15.15
CA ALA A 69 1.77 7.76 -16.24
C ALA A 69 1.96 6.28 -15.87
N TRP A 70 1.23 5.41 -16.54
CA TRP A 70 1.33 3.96 -16.38
C TRP A 70 2.04 3.34 -17.57
N ARG A 71 3.09 2.58 -17.31
CA ARG A 71 3.88 1.86 -18.31
C ARG A 71 4.09 0.42 -17.84
N ALA A 72 3.75 -0.54 -18.68
CA ALA A 72 4.00 -1.96 -18.44
C ALA A 72 4.39 -2.66 -19.73
N GLY A 73 5.43 -3.47 -19.69
CA GLY A 73 5.95 -4.23 -20.81
C GLY A 73 7.29 -4.87 -20.46
N ASP A 74 7.71 -5.85 -21.25
CA ASP A 74 9.02 -6.51 -21.14
C ASP A 74 9.36 -7.00 -19.72
N GLY A 75 8.32 -7.50 -19.00
CA GLY A 75 8.48 -8.00 -17.62
C GLY A 75 8.73 -6.92 -16.57
N LYS A 76 8.49 -5.65 -16.87
CA LYS A 76 8.69 -4.51 -15.97
C LYS A 76 7.51 -3.56 -16.00
N TYR A 77 7.42 -2.72 -14.96
CA TYR A 77 6.49 -1.59 -14.92
C TYR A 77 7.15 -0.34 -14.33
N ASP A 78 6.63 0.81 -14.74
CA ASP A 78 6.88 2.14 -14.14
C ASP A 78 5.54 2.84 -13.99
N LEU A 79 5.29 3.36 -12.80
CA LEU A 79 4.07 4.05 -12.43
C LEU A 79 4.43 5.36 -11.73
N HIS A 80 4.04 6.48 -12.34
CA HIS A 80 4.26 7.81 -11.80
C HIS A 80 2.93 8.51 -11.57
N VAL A 81 2.70 9.00 -10.36
CA VAL A 81 1.47 9.70 -9.93
C VAL A 81 1.85 11.06 -9.38
N GLU A 82 1.40 12.12 -10.02
CA GLU A 82 1.59 13.48 -9.55
C GLU A 82 0.23 14.14 -9.27
N SER A 83 0.12 14.85 -8.13
CA SER A 83 -1.06 15.66 -7.79
C SER A 83 -0.66 17.12 -7.57
N ARG A 84 -1.37 18.05 -8.20
CA ARG A 84 -1.09 19.50 -8.19
C ARG A 84 -2.31 20.32 -7.83
N VAL A 85 -2.07 21.41 -7.13
CA VAL A 85 -3.04 22.47 -6.87
C VAL A 85 -2.45 23.78 -7.37
N ALA A 86 -3.20 24.54 -8.17
CA ALA A 86 -2.69 25.71 -8.89
C ALA A 86 -1.91 26.70 -8.02
N ILE A 87 -2.42 27.00 -6.80
CA ILE A 87 -1.82 27.98 -5.90
C ILE A 87 -0.71 27.40 -5.02
N LEU A 88 -0.58 26.07 -4.91
CA LEU A 88 0.37 25.40 -4.00
C LEU A 88 1.47 24.65 -4.77
N GLY A 89 1.29 24.42 -6.06
CA GLY A 89 2.17 23.58 -6.88
C GLY A 89 1.93 22.08 -6.65
N THR A 90 2.98 21.28 -6.78
CA THR A 90 2.92 19.82 -6.57
C THR A 90 2.72 19.51 -5.09
N LEU A 91 1.59 18.83 -4.78
CA LEU A 91 1.27 18.37 -3.43
C LEU A 91 1.88 17.01 -3.13
N LEU A 92 1.87 16.15 -4.14
CA LEU A 92 2.29 14.76 -4.03
C LEU A 92 2.91 14.33 -5.35
N ASP A 93 4.06 13.68 -5.27
CA ASP A 93 4.76 13.05 -6.38
C ASP A 93 5.20 11.66 -5.90
N ASN A 94 4.61 10.62 -6.50
CA ASN A 94 4.84 9.22 -6.17
C ASN A 94 5.35 8.48 -7.40
N ARG A 95 6.36 7.65 -7.20
CA ARG A 95 6.81 6.71 -8.23
C ARG A 95 6.93 5.32 -7.65
N SER A 96 6.41 4.33 -8.38
CA SER A 96 6.58 2.90 -8.12
C SER A 96 7.12 2.23 -9.36
N GLN A 97 8.19 1.48 -9.22
CA GLN A 97 8.80 0.74 -10.32
C GLN A 97 9.22 -0.66 -9.88
N GLY A 98 9.22 -1.59 -10.81
CA GLY A 98 9.60 -2.95 -10.50
C GLY A 98 9.44 -3.93 -11.66
N ALA A 99 9.49 -5.20 -11.31
CA ALA A 99 9.26 -6.31 -12.23
C ALA A 99 7.78 -6.70 -12.28
N ILE A 100 7.45 -7.56 -13.24
CA ILE A 100 6.20 -8.30 -13.30
C ILE A 100 6.57 -9.76 -13.09
N ASP A 101 6.08 -10.37 -12.03
CA ASP A 101 6.37 -11.75 -11.67
C ASP A 101 5.09 -12.62 -11.64
N GLU A 102 5.18 -13.79 -11.07
CA GLU A 102 4.05 -14.73 -10.99
C GLU A 102 2.91 -14.28 -10.07
N PHE A 103 3.10 -13.21 -9.27
CA PHE A 103 2.08 -12.59 -8.42
C PHE A 103 1.48 -11.33 -9.05
N GLY A 104 2.03 -10.85 -10.16
CA GLY A 104 1.67 -9.59 -10.83
C GLY A 104 2.73 -8.53 -10.69
N LEU A 105 2.36 -7.33 -10.23
CA LEU A 105 3.33 -6.26 -9.97
C LEU A 105 4.22 -6.65 -8.79
N ALA A 106 5.52 -6.56 -9.00
CA ALA A 106 6.55 -6.84 -8.03
C ALA A 106 7.42 -5.59 -7.84
N PRO A 107 7.00 -4.64 -6.98
CA PRO A 107 7.77 -3.43 -6.71
C PRO A 107 9.21 -3.75 -6.29
N VAL A 108 10.15 -2.93 -6.78
CA VAL A 108 11.55 -2.92 -6.35
C VAL A 108 11.79 -1.65 -5.54
N GLU A 109 11.20 -0.55 -5.97
CA GLU A 109 11.32 0.74 -5.31
C GLU A 109 10.01 1.50 -5.39
N PHE A 110 9.65 2.14 -4.28
CA PHE A 110 8.62 3.16 -4.20
C PHE A 110 9.22 4.42 -3.60
N SER A 111 8.90 5.59 -4.17
CA SER A 111 9.26 6.89 -3.62
C SER A 111 8.05 7.80 -3.50
N GLU A 112 8.02 8.59 -2.44
CA GLU A 112 6.98 9.58 -2.17
C GLU A 112 7.61 10.92 -1.80
N LYS A 113 7.22 11.98 -2.51
CA LYS A 113 7.54 13.36 -2.15
C LYS A 113 6.27 14.15 -1.93
N ARG A 114 6.10 14.68 -0.75
CA ARG A 114 4.98 15.55 -0.35
C ARG A 114 5.43 17.00 -0.30
N LEU A 115 4.48 17.91 -0.52
CA LEU A 115 4.74 19.35 -0.39
C LEU A 115 5.41 19.66 0.96
N ARG A 116 6.57 20.32 0.92
CA ARG A 116 7.33 20.76 2.09
C ARG A 116 7.73 19.64 3.07
N LYS A 117 7.88 18.42 2.58
CA LYS A 117 8.38 17.27 3.35
C LYS A 117 9.57 16.68 2.63
N ASP A 118 10.47 16.07 3.38
CA ASP A 118 11.56 15.29 2.79
C ASP A 118 10.99 14.07 2.05
N PRO A 119 11.62 13.66 0.94
CA PRO A 119 11.24 12.45 0.24
C PRO A 119 11.40 11.22 1.13
N THR A 120 10.51 10.26 0.96
CA THR A 120 10.60 8.95 1.61
C THR A 120 10.59 7.85 0.56
N SER A 121 11.20 6.71 0.87
CA SER A 121 11.25 5.57 -0.03
C SER A 121 11.02 4.24 0.70
N ILE A 122 10.63 3.25 -0.08
CA ILE A 122 10.54 1.86 0.33
C ILE A 122 11.35 1.05 -0.68
N THR A 123 12.26 0.23 -0.17
CA THR A 123 13.04 -0.71 -0.98
C THR A 123 12.52 -2.11 -0.77
N PHE A 124 12.22 -2.80 -1.87
CA PHE A 124 11.83 -4.22 -1.89
C PHE A 124 13.01 -5.02 -2.44
N ASP A 125 13.97 -5.34 -1.57
CA ASP A 125 15.14 -6.14 -1.96
C ASP A 125 14.73 -7.59 -2.21
N ARG A 126 14.55 -7.93 -3.50
CA ARG A 126 14.13 -9.26 -3.93
C ARG A 126 15.24 -10.31 -3.76
N GLY A 127 16.51 -9.90 -3.75
CA GLY A 127 17.67 -10.76 -3.53
C GLY A 127 17.74 -11.22 -2.08
N GLU A 128 17.74 -10.29 -1.16
CA GLU A 128 17.74 -10.54 0.28
C GLU A 128 16.35 -10.89 0.84
N LYS A 129 15.30 -10.81 0.02
CA LYS A 129 13.89 -11.07 0.39
C LYS A 129 13.43 -10.23 1.57
N VAL A 130 13.78 -8.96 1.58
CA VAL A 130 13.44 -8.02 2.64
C VAL A 130 12.89 -6.70 2.08
N MET A 131 11.87 -6.16 2.74
CA MET A 131 11.35 -4.82 2.53
C MET A 131 11.83 -3.92 3.65
N SER A 132 12.31 -2.72 3.29
CA SER A 132 12.79 -1.70 4.23
C SER A 132 12.28 -0.32 3.86
N PHE A 133 12.30 0.60 4.83
CA PHE A 133 11.76 1.95 4.72
C PHE A 133 12.86 2.96 5.01
N SER A 134 12.87 4.08 4.28
CA SER A 134 13.77 5.21 4.59
C SER A 134 13.39 5.93 5.89
N GLU A 135 12.17 5.75 6.36
CA GLU A 135 11.64 6.28 7.60
C GLU A 135 11.34 5.13 8.57
N GLY A 136 12.08 5.05 9.69
CA GLY A 136 11.95 3.98 10.70
C GLY A 136 12.78 2.72 10.41
N ASP A 137 12.81 1.83 11.41
CA ASP A 137 13.73 0.67 11.43
C ASP A 137 13.01 -0.66 11.16
N LYS A 138 11.72 -0.61 10.79
CA LYS A 138 10.95 -1.82 10.53
C LYS A 138 11.38 -2.46 9.22
N THR A 139 11.48 -3.77 9.23
CA THR A 139 11.67 -4.58 8.02
C THR A 139 10.62 -5.67 7.96
N TYR A 140 10.31 -6.15 6.75
CA TYR A 140 9.35 -7.22 6.52
C TYR A 140 9.91 -8.21 5.51
N PRO A 141 9.71 -9.53 5.72
CA PRO A 141 10.11 -10.52 4.74
C PRO A 141 9.23 -10.43 3.49
N LEU A 142 9.84 -10.49 2.30
CA LEU A 142 9.14 -10.64 1.04
C LEU A 142 8.74 -12.09 0.81
N LYS A 143 7.47 -12.34 0.57
CA LYS A 143 6.87 -13.65 0.32
C LYS A 143 6.24 -13.78 -1.07
N GLY A 144 6.15 -12.65 -1.79
CA GLY A 144 5.51 -12.50 -3.10
C GLY A 144 4.17 -11.78 -3.02
N GLY A 145 3.92 -10.90 -3.99
CA GLY A 145 2.68 -10.13 -4.12
C GLY A 145 2.58 -8.88 -3.24
N GLU A 146 3.69 -8.47 -2.59
CA GLU A 146 3.74 -7.21 -1.84
C GLU A 146 3.59 -6.02 -2.78
N GLN A 147 2.82 -5.03 -2.32
CA GLN A 147 2.54 -3.81 -3.07
C GLN A 147 2.93 -2.58 -2.24
N ASP A 148 3.10 -1.45 -2.92
CA ASP A 148 3.11 -0.12 -2.30
C ASP A 148 1.76 0.58 -2.48
N ARG A 149 1.65 1.81 -1.95
CA ARG A 149 0.38 2.59 -1.95
C ARG A 149 -0.15 2.98 -3.32
N VAL A 150 0.68 3.00 -4.37
CA VAL A 150 0.21 3.33 -5.73
C VAL A 150 0.13 2.09 -6.61
N SER A 151 1.06 1.15 -6.50
CA SER A 151 1.02 -0.10 -7.25
C SER A 151 -0.20 -0.95 -6.92
N ILE A 152 -0.69 -0.92 -5.68
CA ILE A 152 -1.86 -1.69 -5.24
C ILE A 152 -3.11 -1.43 -6.09
N THR A 153 -3.35 -0.19 -6.50
CA THR A 153 -4.51 0.14 -7.35
C THR A 153 -4.41 -0.52 -8.72
N TRP A 154 -3.22 -0.58 -9.30
CA TRP A 154 -2.97 -1.20 -10.60
C TRP A 154 -2.93 -2.74 -10.52
N GLN A 155 -2.40 -3.27 -9.44
CA GLN A 155 -2.48 -4.70 -9.13
C GLN A 155 -3.94 -5.15 -8.97
N LEU A 156 -4.77 -4.35 -8.27
CA LEU A 156 -6.20 -4.63 -8.12
C LEU A 156 -6.93 -4.60 -9.48
N ALA A 157 -6.62 -3.62 -10.34
CA ALA A 157 -7.14 -3.56 -11.70
C ALA A 157 -6.74 -4.79 -12.53
N ALA A 158 -5.48 -5.21 -12.45
CA ALA A 158 -4.98 -6.39 -13.15
C ALA A 158 -5.67 -7.69 -12.68
N VAL A 159 -5.88 -7.83 -11.39
CA VAL A 159 -6.61 -8.97 -10.81
C VAL A 159 -8.09 -8.93 -11.23
N ALA A 160 -8.72 -7.77 -11.22
CA ALA A 160 -10.11 -7.60 -11.65
C ALA A 160 -10.32 -8.00 -13.11
N ARG A 161 -9.39 -7.61 -14.02
CA ARG A 161 -9.40 -7.99 -15.43
C ARG A 161 -9.40 -9.50 -15.61
N ALA A 162 -8.52 -10.21 -14.91
CA ALA A 162 -8.37 -11.66 -15.04
C ALA A 162 -9.43 -12.48 -14.30
N ALA A 163 -10.04 -11.90 -13.26
CA ALA A 163 -10.95 -12.65 -12.38
C ALA A 163 -12.35 -12.89 -12.97
N GLY A 164 -12.77 -12.08 -13.96
CA GLY A 164 -14.08 -12.19 -14.60
C GLY A 164 -15.23 -12.18 -13.58
N ASP A 165 -16.10 -13.19 -13.64
CA ASP A 165 -17.28 -13.28 -12.75
C ASP A 165 -16.96 -13.50 -11.27
N LYS A 166 -15.72 -13.80 -10.92
CA LYS A 166 -15.28 -13.89 -9.52
C LYS A 166 -15.12 -12.49 -8.88
N PHE A 167 -14.90 -11.45 -9.69
CA PHE A 167 -14.81 -10.06 -9.23
C PHE A 167 -16.20 -9.43 -9.16
N LYS A 168 -16.99 -9.82 -8.17
CA LYS A 168 -18.40 -9.48 -8.00
C LYS A 168 -18.70 -8.96 -6.60
N PRO A 169 -19.81 -8.25 -6.40
CA PRO A 169 -20.21 -7.76 -5.09
C PRO A 169 -20.15 -8.85 -4.02
N GLY A 170 -19.52 -8.51 -2.88
CA GLY A 170 -19.26 -9.40 -1.74
C GLY A 170 -17.96 -10.18 -1.82
N SER A 171 -17.25 -10.22 -2.96
CA SER A 171 -15.93 -10.85 -3.03
C SER A 171 -14.87 -10.00 -2.35
N GLU A 172 -13.88 -10.67 -1.74
CA GLU A 172 -12.79 -10.05 -0.98
C GLU A 172 -11.43 -10.44 -1.54
N TRP A 173 -10.54 -9.46 -1.60
CA TRP A 173 -9.24 -9.55 -2.27
C TRP A 173 -8.14 -9.02 -1.33
N PRO A 174 -7.48 -9.89 -0.55
CA PRO A 174 -6.41 -9.50 0.36
C PRO A 174 -5.08 -9.30 -0.36
N PHE A 175 -4.32 -8.28 0.04
CA PHE A 175 -2.97 -7.96 -0.42
C PHE A 175 -2.12 -7.55 0.78
N PHE A 176 -0.80 -7.62 0.64
CA PHE A 176 0.12 -7.05 1.61
C PHE A 176 0.66 -5.74 1.06
N VAL A 177 0.43 -4.65 1.79
CA VAL A 177 0.69 -3.30 1.29
C VAL A 177 1.62 -2.55 2.21
N ALA A 178 2.69 -2.02 1.64
CA ALA A 178 3.60 -1.13 2.30
C ALA A 178 3.04 0.30 2.33
N GLY A 179 2.88 0.82 3.54
CA GLY A 179 2.63 2.21 3.82
C GLY A 179 3.92 3.02 3.84
N ARG A 180 3.98 4.08 4.64
CA ARG A 180 5.15 4.95 4.73
C ARG A 180 6.24 4.40 5.66
N THR A 181 5.86 3.79 6.77
CA THR A 181 6.76 3.31 7.84
C THR A 181 6.48 1.89 8.28
N SER A 182 5.52 1.23 7.66
CA SER A 182 5.10 -0.13 7.99
C SER A 182 4.32 -0.75 6.85
N ALA A 183 4.18 -2.08 6.88
CA ALA A 183 3.37 -2.83 5.93
C ALA A 183 2.36 -3.69 6.67
N GLU A 184 1.20 -3.89 6.05
CA GLU A 184 0.10 -4.65 6.63
C GLU A 184 -0.77 -5.33 5.56
N ALA A 185 -1.61 -6.26 5.98
CA ALA A 185 -2.60 -6.87 5.10
C ALA A 185 -3.77 -5.90 4.89
N TRP A 186 -4.08 -5.61 3.62
CA TRP A 186 -5.26 -4.87 3.18
C TRP A 186 -6.22 -5.82 2.49
N THR A 187 -7.49 -5.74 2.86
CA THR A 187 -8.54 -6.48 2.16
C THR A 187 -9.44 -5.51 1.40
N PHE A 188 -9.48 -5.67 0.09
CA PHE A 188 -10.39 -4.93 -0.77
C PHE A 188 -11.66 -5.76 -0.98
N LYS A 189 -12.81 -5.14 -0.73
CA LYS A 189 -14.13 -5.74 -0.91
C LYS A 189 -14.81 -5.13 -2.13
N VAL A 190 -15.29 -5.95 -3.05
CA VAL A 190 -16.16 -5.48 -4.13
C VAL A 190 -17.52 -5.17 -3.55
N VAL A 191 -17.95 -3.90 -3.67
CA VAL A 191 -19.17 -3.40 -3.03
C VAL A 191 -20.36 -3.49 -3.97
N LYS A 192 -20.27 -2.88 -5.15
CA LYS A 192 -21.38 -2.77 -6.12
C LYS A 192 -20.87 -2.38 -7.50
N ARG A 193 -21.77 -2.45 -8.48
CA ARG A 193 -21.62 -1.80 -9.78
C ARG A 193 -22.48 -0.55 -9.82
N GLU A 194 -21.95 0.53 -10.35
CA GLU A 194 -22.69 1.78 -10.49
C GLU A 194 -22.16 2.65 -11.63
N LYS A 195 -22.97 3.63 -12.06
CA LYS A 195 -22.53 4.64 -13.02
C LYS A 195 -21.81 5.78 -12.32
N VAL A 196 -20.64 6.13 -12.85
CA VAL A 196 -19.80 7.22 -12.33
C VAL A 196 -19.72 8.30 -13.41
N LYS A 197 -19.96 9.55 -13.03
CA LYS A 197 -19.76 10.70 -13.91
C LYS A 197 -18.26 11.02 -13.96
N THR A 198 -17.71 11.04 -15.16
CA THR A 198 -16.28 11.31 -15.44
C THR A 198 -16.16 12.31 -16.59
N GLY A 199 -14.93 12.70 -16.95
CA GLY A 199 -14.66 13.46 -18.19
C GLY A 199 -14.97 12.69 -19.47
N LEU A 200 -15.11 11.35 -19.39
CA LEU A 200 -15.53 10.50 -20.51
C LEU A 200 -17.07 10.34 -20.60
N GLY A 201 -17.82 11.05 -19.75
CA GLY A 201 -19.26 10.89 -19.60
C GLY A 201 -19.64 9.97 -18.44
N GLN A 202 -20.80 9.30 -18.53
CA GLN A 202 -21.25 8.28 -17.57
C GLN A 202 -20.58 6.95 -17.89
N VAL A 203 -19.81 6.43 -16.94
CA VAL A 203 -19.05 5.19 -17.07
C VAL A 203 -19.56 4.16 -16.09
N ASP A 204 -19.83 2.95 -16.55
CA ASP A 204 -20.15 1.81 -15.66
C ASP A 204 -18.87 1.36 -14.94
N ALA A 205 -18.90 1.36 -13.63
CA ALA A 205 -17.74 1.02 -12.81
C ALA A 205 -18.09 0.06 -11.67
N VAL A 206 -17.09 -0.69 -11.23
CA VAL A 206 -17.14 -1.55 -10.06
C VAL A 206 -16.50 -0.82 -8.90
N LEU A 207 -17.28 -0.53 -7.86
CA LEU A 207 -16.77 0.05 -6.62
C LEU A 207 -16.13 -1.04 -5.78
N VAL A 208 -14.88 -0.80 -5.42
CA VAL A 208 -14.11 -1.62 -4.49
C VAL A 208 -13.68 -0.74 -3.32
N SER A 209 -13.86 -1.21 -2.10
CA SER A 209 -13.47 -0.47 -0.90
C SER A 209 -12.50 -1.24 -0.03
N ARG A 210 -11.60 -0.52 0.60
CA ARG A 210 -10.80 -0.96 1.75
C ARG A 210 -11.12 -0.03 2.91
N GLU A 211 -11.60 -0.62 4.00
CA GLU A 211 -11.80 0.09 5.25
C GLU A 211 -10.53 0.03 6.09
N ALA A 212 -10.14 1.15 6.65
CA ALA A 212 -9.04 1.20 7.61
C ALA A 212 -9.42 0.44 8.87
N LEU A 213 -8.44 -0.19 9.51
CA LEU A 213 -8.69 -0.83 10.81
C LEU A 213 -9.16 0.23 11.82
N PRO A 214 -10.06 -0.14 12.75
CA PRO A 214 -10.39 0.73 13.87
C PRO A 214 -9.10 1.17 14.58
N ASP A 215 -9.02 2.44 14.97
CA ASP A 215 -7.86 3.04 15.64
C ASP A 215 -6.58 3.17 14.78
N SER A 216 -6.63 2.82 13.52
CA SER A 216 -5.56 3.09 12.56
C SER A 216 -5.61 4.57 12.11
N ARG A 217 -4.43 5.12 11.78
CA ARG A 217 -4.34 6.44 11.12
C ARG A 217 -4.44 6.33 9.60
N ASP A 218 -4.76 5.14 9.11
CA ASP A 218 -4.92 4.91 7.69
C ASP A 218 -6.24 5.45 7.16
N GLN A 219 -6.26 5.73 5.88
CA GLN A 219 -7.43 6.23 5.19
C GLN A 219 -8.27 5.06 4.68
N ASN A 220 -9.59 5.23 4.69
CA ASN A 220 -10.49 4.41 3.88
C ASN A 220 -10.22 4.71 2.40
N ILE A 221 -10.22 3.69 1.58
CA ILE A 221 -9.93 3.80 0.15
C ILE A 221 -11.10 3.21 -0.63
N GLU A 222 -11.64 3.99 -1.55
CA GLU A 222 -12.63 3.55 -2.51
C GLU A 222 -12.05 3.73 -3.92
N VAL A 223 -12.13 2.68 -4.73
CA VAL A 223 -11.65 2.68 -6.12
C VAL A 223 -12.78 2.23 -7.02
N TRP A 224 -13.08 2.99 -8.06
CA TRP A 224 -14.02 2.64 -9.11
C TRP A 224 -13.25 2.19 -10.35
N LEU A 225 -13.31 0.91 -10.63
CA LEU A 225 -12.66 0.29 -11.78
C LEU A 225 -13.67 0.15 -12.93
N ALA A 226 -13.30 0.57 -14.14
CA ALA A 226 -14.20 0.58 -15.29
C ALA A 226 -13.90 -0.56 -16.27
N PRO A 227 -14.70 -1.64 -16.31
CA PRO A 227 -14.46 -2.79 -17.18
C PRO A 227 -14.36 -2.43 -18.68
N GLN A 228 -15.19 -1.48 -19.16
CA GLN A 228 -15.21 -1.04 -20.55
C GLN A 228 -14.04 -0.13 -20.94
N HIS A 229 -13.26 0.33 -19.96
CA HIS A 229 -12.07 1.15 -20.11
C HIS A 229 -10.86 0.42 -19.52
N GLU A 230 -10.60 -0.79 -19.98
CA GLU A 230 -9.43 -1.59 -19.59
C GLU A 230 -9.26 -1.78 -18.06
N TRP A 231 -10.35 -1.64 -17.30
CA TRP A 231 -10.35 -1.65 -15.85
C TRP A 231 -9.53 -0.52 -15.19
N TYR A 232 -9.23 0.54 -15.93
CA TYR A 232 -8.60 1.70 -15.32
C TYR A 232 -9.43 2.26 -14.17
N PRO A 233 -8.76 2.77 -13.12
CA PRO A 233 -9.45 3.47 -12.04
C PRO A 233 -10.02 4.79 -12.56
N VAL A 234 -11.34 4.86 -12.70
CA VAL A 234 -12.03 6.07 -13.19
C VAL A 234 -12.38 7.04 -12.07
N LYS A 235 -12.31 6.57 -10.83
CA LYS A 235 -12.44 7.40 -9.64
C LYS A 235 -11.73 6.74 -8.47
N ILE A 236 -11.06 7.54 -7.66
CA ILE A 236 -10.43 7.11 -6.42
C ILE A 236 -10.82 8.10 -5.33
N ARG A 237 -11.20 7.62 -4.16
CA ARG A 237 -11.49 8.44 -2.99
C ARG A 237 -10.74 7.92 -1.79
N PHE A 238 -10.07 8.84 -1.11
CA PHE A 238 -9.44 8.63 0.19
C PHE A 238 -10.24 9.39 1.23
N THR A 239 -10.56 8.75 2.36
CA THR A 239 -11.31 9.38 3.45
C THR A 239 -10.57 9.13 4.76
N GLU A 240 -10.28 10.22 5.49
CA GLU A 240 -9.68 10.16 6.82
C GLU A 240 -10.67 10.76 7.84
N GLY A 241 -11.12 9.94 8.76
CA GLY A 241 -12.21 10.31 9.66
C GLY A 241 -13.48 10.72 8.91
N ASP A 242 -14.32 11.55 9.55
CA ASP A 242 -15.62 11.93 9.01
C ASP A 242 -15.61 13.15 8.06
N LYS A 243 -14.49 13.85 7.94
CA LYS A 243 -14.49 15.19 7.33
C LYS A 243 -13.40 15.44 6.30
N GLU A 244 -12.37 14.62 6.23
CA GLU A 244 -11.27 14.82 5.29
C GLU A 244 -11.40 13.84 4.13
N THR A 245 -11.51 14.37 2.93
CA THR A 245 -11.63 13.55 1.71
C THR A 245 -10.73 14.10 0.62
N ILE A 246 -10.12 13.18 -0.13
CA ILE A 246 -9.43 13.48 -1.39
C ILE A 246 -10.08 12.60 -2.45
N GLU A 247 -10.57 13.22 -3.50
CA GLU A 247 -11.22 12.53 -4.61
C GLU A 247 -10.52 12.87 -5.92
N GLN A 248 -10.21 11.86 -6.71
CA GLN A 248 -9.70 11.96 -8.06
C GLN A 248 -10.73 11.35 -8.99
N THR A 249 -11.22 12.13 -9.97
CA THR A 249 -12.20 11.69 -10.98
C THR A 249 -11.58 11.79 -12.36
N LEU A 250 -11.61 10.72 -13.12
CA LEU A 250 -10.98 10.63 -14.42
C LEU A 250 -11.51 11.72 -15.37
N LYS A 251 -10.59 12.45 -15.99
CA LYS A 251 -10.84 13.49 -16.98
C LYS A 251 -10.61 12.98 -18.41
N SER A 252 -9.47 12.33 -18.63
CA SER A 252 -9.10 11.79 -19.93
C SER A 252 -8.12 10.63 -19.82
N ILE A 253 -8.06 9.81 -20.86
CA ILE A 253 -7.09 8.73 -21.06
C ILE A 253 -6.42 8.98 -22.42
N ALA A 254 -5.10 8.93 -22.46
CA ALA A 254 -4.31 8.94 -23.68
C ALA A 254 -3.45 7.66 -23.74
N LYS A 255 -3.26 7.14 -24.95
CA LYS A 255 -2.24 6.10 -25.19
C LYS A 255 -0.88 6.79 -25.24
N PRO A 256 0.20 6.18 -24.69
CA PRO A 256 1.55 6.75 -24.74
C PRO A 256 2.11 6.77 -26.14
#